data_86b4951d4375b11267b82be066de7f0c
#
_entry.id   86b4951d4375b11267b82be066de7f0c
#
_cell.length_a   1.000
_cell.length_b   1.000
_cell.length_c   1.000
_cell.angle_alpha   90.00
_cell.angle_beta   90.00
_cell.angle_gamma   90.00
#
_symmetry.space_group_name_H-M   'P 1'
#
loop_
_entity.id
_entity.type
_entity.pdbx_description
1 polymer ?
#
loop_
_entity_poly.entity_id
_entity_poly.type
_entity_poly.pdbx_seq_one_letter_code
_entity_poly.pdbx_strand_id
1 'polypeptide(L)'
;MAANAGSMRILIKGGKVVNDDFTQEADVYIENGIIQQVGKELMIPGGAKVIDASGKLVLPGGIDTSVHLEETFMNAAIQDDFYSGTKAALMGGTTMVVSLVLPEQHCSLLDAYEKCRALADAKACCDYALHVGVTWWGPKVRNEMETLVREHGVNSFQMYMAYKDMMMLKDSELYQTLQTCKDIGAIARVHAENGELVAEGAKESLDLGISGPEGIEISRPEELESEATHRAVTIGNRAHCPIYLVNVSSMSAGDMIAAAKMQGKVVHAETTVAHAVLNGMQYYHQDWAHAAAHVIAPPLRLDPNTPNYLMGLLGSDTLSVVASEHRPFSTKQRALGKEDFTKIPHGVAGVQDRMSVIWERGVVAGKMDENRFVAVTSSNAAKIYNLYPRKGRIIPGADADVVVWDPDATRTISVSTQVQGGDFNLYEGMRCHGVPLVTVSRGRLVCENGVFMCAEGSGKFYPMRTFPDYLYKKMVQREKSQALKGVDRDPYSGDVAKVANSLKKELGLGPIDGEAATKACARVHQGVRDLHESSFSLSGSQVDDHIPKRSSARILAPPGGRSSGIW
;
A
#
# COMPACT_ATOMS: atom_id res chain seq x y z
N MET A 1 -17.40 35.52 28.98
CA MET A 1 -16.47 36.37 28.20
C MET A 1 -15.55 35.43 27.47
N ALA A 2 -15.80 35.19 26.17
CA ALA A 2 -14.89 34.41 25.35
C ALA A 2 -13.64 35.27 25.15
N ALA A 3 -12.53 34.86 25.75
CA ALA A 3 -11.24 35.44 25.46
C ALA A 3 -11.02 35.30 23.93
N ASN A 4 -10.84 36.42 23.27
CA ASN A 4 -10.30 36.45 21.88
C ASN A 4 -9.00 35.66 21.90
N ALA A 5 -9.05 34.40 21.46
CA ALA A 5 -7.85 33.66 21.11
C ALA A 5 -7.28 34.39 19.90
N GLY A 6 -6.39 35.35 20.17
CA GLY A 6 -5.69 36.10 19.14
C GLY A 6 -5.11 35.08 18.16
N SER A 7 -5.37 35.27 16.86
CA SER A 7 -4.82 34.46 15.80
C SER A 7 -3.32 34.28 16.03
N MET A 8 -2.88 33.03 16.23
CA MET A 8 -1.46 32.74 16.43
C MET A 8 -0.71 33.06 15.14
N ARG A 9 0.22 34.00 15.22
CA ARG A 9 1.12 34.39 14.13
C ARG A 9 2.48 33.74 14.38
N ILE A 10 3.01 33.09 13.38
CA ILE A 10 4.33 32.44 13.45
C ILE A 10 5.17 32.93 12.27
N LEU A 11 6.41 33.30 12.56
CA LEU A 11 7.45 33.52 11.56
C LEU A 11 8.56 32.50 11.75
N ILE A 12 8.72 31.60 10.78
CA ILE A 12 9.90 30.71 10.69
C ILE A 12 10.94 31.44 9.88
N LYS A 13 12.09 31.75 10.48
CA LYS A 13 13.09 32.66 9.92
C LYS A 13 14.41 31.97 9.59
N GLY A 14 14.97 32.29 8.43
CA GLY A 14 16.35 31.94 8.07
C GLY A 14 16.58 30.47 7.71
N GLY A 15 15.50 29.72 7.43
CA GLY A 15 15.60 28.31 7.07
C GLY A 15 15.71 28.06 5.57
N LYS A 16 16.05 26.82 5.22
CA LYS A 16 16.05 26.30 3.87
C LYS A 16 14.72 25.57 3.62
N VAL A 17 13.82 26.19 2.89
CA VAL A 17 12.52 25.60 2.51
C VAL A 17 12.75 24.56 1.43
N VAL A 18 12.30 23.33 1.67
CA VAL A 18 12.43 22.19 0.75
C VAL A 18 11.04 21.71 0.36
N ASN A 19 10.71 21.86 -0.91
CA ASN A 19 9.55 21.22 -1.55
C ASN A 19 10.00 20.04 -2.42
N ASP A 20 9.08 19.32 -3.01
CA ASP A 20 9.40 18.15 -3.84
C ASP A 20 10.08 18.49 -5.18
N ASP A 21 9.95 19.72 -5.65
CA ASP A 21 10.44 20.18 -6.96
C ASP A 21 11.50 21.29 -6.88
N PHE A 22 11.63 21.98 -5.75
CA PHE A 22 12.66 23.01 -5.58
C PHE A 22 12.98 23.29 -4.11
N THR A 23 14.12 23.94 -3.90
CA THR A 23 14.65 24.34 -2.60
C THR A 23 15.05 25.80 -2.63
N GLN A 24 14.76 26.55 -1.57
CA GLN A 24 15.15 27.96 -1.45
C GLN A 24 15.40 28.38 0.01
N GLU A 25 16.35 29.29 0.21
CA GLU A 25 16.49 30.02 1.48
C GLU A 25 15.36 31.04 1.60
N ALA A 26 14.48 30.88 2.60
CA ALA A 26 13.32 31.73 2.77
C ALA A 26 12.78 31.69 4.19
N ASP A 27 12.15 32.79 4.60
CA ASP A 27 11.28 32.86 5.76
C ASP A 27 9.87 32.36 5.40
N VAL A 28 9.15 31.82 6.35
CA VAL A 28 7.75 31.39 6.20
C VAL A 28 6.88 32.09 7.24
N TYR A 29 5.95 32.92 6.77
CA TYR A 29 4.98 33.59 7.62
C TYR A 29 3.64 32.87 7.62
N ILE A 30 3.15 32.57 8.81
CA ILE A 30 1.94 31.81 9.08
C ILE A 30 0.98 32.66 9.90
N GLU A 31 -0.27 32.74 9.45
CA GLU A 31 -1.37 33.38 10.17
C GLU A 31 -2.70 32.68 9.84
N ASN A 32 -3.57 32.55 10.82
CA ASN A 32 -4.90 31.91 10.66
C ASN A 32 -4.86 30.48 10.12
N GLY A 33 -3.82 29.72 10.46
CA GLY A 33 -3.67 28.32 10.05
C GLY A 33 -3.18 28.11 8.62
N ILE A 34 -2.83 29.19 7.93
CA ILE A 34 -2.43 29.19 6.52
C ILE A 34 -1.06 29.86 6.36
N ILE A 35 -0.26 29.37 5.43
CA ILE A 35 0.97 30.02 5.00
C ILE A 35 0.58 31.27 4.20
N GLN A 36 0.95 32.45 4.73
CA GLN A 36 0.62 33.73 4.10
C GLN A 36 1.69 34.17 3.12
N GLN A 37 2.96 34.01 3.50
CA GLN A 37 4.09 34.44 2.68
C GLN A 37 5.27 33.49 2.82
N VAL A 38 6.00 33.33 1.75
CA VAL A 38 7.30 32.64 1.67
C VAL A 38 8.26 33.54 0.89
N GLY A 39 9.37 33.95 1.50
CA GLY A 39 10.32 34.84 0.85
C GLY A 39 11.46 35.22 1.80
N LYS A 40 12.43 35.99 1.28
CA LYS A 40 13.56 36.45 2.09
C LYS A 40 13.19 37.72 2.86
N GLU A 41 13.69 37.82 4.08
CA GLU A 41 13.60 39.05 4.92
C GLU A 41 12.17 39.61 5.02
N LEU A 42 11.21 38.72 5.34
CA LEU A 42 9.81 39.11 5.41
C LEU A 42 9.58 40.17 6.51
N MET A 43 8.95 41.28 6.12
CA MET A 43 8.41 42.27 7.05
C MET A 43 6.99 41.86 7.43
N ILE A 44 6.80 41.52 8.71
CA ILE A 44 5.53 41.02 9.22
C ILE A 44 4.96 41.93 10.30
N PRO A 45 3.64 41.89 10.55
CA PRO A 45 3.02 42.58 11.68
C PRO A 45 3.63 42.13 13.01
N GLY A 46 3.77 43.04 13.96
CA GLY A 46 4.27 42.75 15.30
C GLY A 46 3.41 41.71 16.05
N GLY A 47 4.02 41.02 17.01
CA GLY A 47 3.35 40.05 17.88
C GLY A 47 3.37 38.60 17.33
N ALA A 48 4.13 38.31 16.27
CA ALA A 48 4.35 36.94 15.82
C ALA A 48 5.39 36.22 16.71
N LYS A 49 5.16 34.93 16.97
CA LYS A 49 6.21 34.06 17.52
C LYS A 49 7.25 33.82 16.44
N VAL A 50 8.50 34.19 16.71
CA VAL A 50 9.62 33.94 15.80
C VAL A 50 10.27 32.61 16.15
N ILE A 51 10.43 31.74 15.16
CA ILE A 51 11.15 30.48 15.25
C ILE A 51 12.39 30.59 14.38
N ASP A 52 13.57 30.53 14.99
CA ASP A 52 14.83 30.53 14.28
C ASP A 52 15.08 29.16 13.64
N ALA A 53 15.16 29.14 12.31
CA ALA A 53 15.45 27.95 11.51
C ALA A 53 16.81 28.06 10.80
N SER A 54 17.70 28.95 11.25
CA SER A 54 19.03 29.14 10.67
C SER A 54 19.81 27.81 10.66
N GLY A 55 20.31 27.41 9.50
CA GLY A 55 20.98 26.13 9.30
C GLY A 55 20.09 24.90 9.35
N LYS A 56 18.76 25.07 9.36
CA LYS A 56 17.78 23.99 9.39
C LYS A 56 16.97 23.95 8.09
N LEU A 57 16.33 22.80 7.86
CA LEU A 57 15.39 22.64 6.78
C LEU A 57 13.98 23.00 7.27
N VAL A 58 13.17 23.52 6.38
CA VAL A 58 11.75 23.78 6.60
C VAL A 58 10.99 22.93 5.60
N LEU A 59 10.35 21.88 6.09
CA LEU A 59 9.70 20.85 5.29
C LEU A 59 8.18 20.96 5.42
N PRO A 60 7.39 20.60 4.39
CA PRO A 60 5.97 20.32 4.59
C PRO A 60 5.80 19.15 5.55
N GLY A 61 4.79 19.21 6.40
CA GLY A 61 4.48 18.12 7.32
C GLY A 61 4.28 16.79 6.59
N GLY A 62 4.78 15.72 7.17
CA GLY A 62 4.61 14.37 6.64
C GLY A 62 3.14 13.97 6.54
N ILE A 63 2.81 13.16 5.53
CA ILE A 63 1.49 12.54 5.36
C ILE A 63 1.69 11.03 5.37
N ASP A 64 1.14 10.35 6.36
CA ASP A 64 1.20 8.89 6.46
C ASP A 64 -0.09 8.28 5.95
N THR A 65 0.01 7.53 4.86
CA THR A 65 -1.13 7.00 4.12
C THR A 65 -1.62 5.64 4.60
N SER A 66 -0.94 5.02 5.55
CA SER A 66 -1.29 3.70 6.07
C SER A 66 -1.03 3.64 7.57
N VAL A 67 -2.08 3.98 8.31
CA VAL A 67 -2.11 3.97 9.78
C VAL A 67 -3.37 3.25 10.24
N HIS A 68 -3.26 2.49 11.32
CA HIS A 68 -4.36 1.77 11.95
C HIS A 68 -4.46 2.19 13.40
N LEU A 69 -5.57 2.81 13.77
CA LEU A 69 -5.80 3.34 15.10
C LEU A 69 -7.16 2.89 15.61
N GLU A 70 -7.21 2.55 16.91
CA GLU A 70 -8.44 2.21 17.62
C GLU A 70 -9.28 1.11 16.94
N GLU A 71 -8.62 0.12 16.40
CA GLU A 71 -9.17 -1.01 15.64
C GLU A 71 -8.86 -2.33 16.38
N THR A 72 -9.69 -3.33 16.17
CA THR A 72 -9.40 -4.71 16.54
C THR A 72 -9.08 -5.50 15.29
N PHE A 73 -7.92 -6.16 15.27
CA PHE A 73 -7.46 -6.95 14.14
C PHE A 73 -6.92 -8.30 14.60
N MET A 74 -7.34 -9.39 13.96
CA MET A 74 -6.95 -10.76 14.33
C MET A 74 -7.11 -11.04 15.83
N ASN A 75 -8.26 -10.66 16.39
CA ASN A 75 -8.63 -10.80 17.81
C ASN A 75 -7.76 -10.01 18.81
N ALA A 76 -6.98 -9.05 18.36
CA ALA A 76 -6.19 -8.17 19.21
C ALA A 76 -6.56 -6.70 18.98
N ALA A 77 -6.76 -5.96 20.07
CA ALA A 77 -6.98 -4.51 20.00
C ALA A 77 -5.64 -3.79 19.78
N ILE A 78 -5.60 -2.87 18.82
CA ILE A 78 -4.43 -2.04 18.58
C ILE A 78 -4.13 -1.19 19.81
N GLN A 79 -2.85 -1.04 20.15
CA GLN A 79 -2.41 -0.36 21.37
C GLN A 79 -2.55 1.18 21.31
N ASP A 80 -2.62 1.74 20.11
CA ASP A 80 -2.84 3.18 19.94
C ASP A 80 -4.28 3.51 19.57
N ASP A 81 -4.83 4.48 20.28
CA ASP A 81 -6.03 5.18 19.87
C ASP A 81 -5.69 6.41 18.99
N PHE A 82 -6.70 7.17 18.59
CA PHE A 82 -6.47 8.38 17.79
C PHE A 82 -5.70 9.46 18.53
N TYR A 83 -5.75 9.52 19.87
CA TYR A 83 -4.93 10.45 20.61
C TYR A 83 -3.45 10.07 20.60
N SER A 84 -3.14 8.88 21.10
CA SER A 84 -1.74 8.43 21.23
C SER A 84 -1.05 8.28 19.87
N GLY A 85 -1.74 7.73 18.86
CA GLY A 85 -1.19 7.55 17.52
C GLY A 85 -0.93 8.87 16.79
N THR A 86 -1.85 9.84 16.86
CA THR A 86 -1.64 11.15 16.22
C THR A 86 -0.65 12.03 16.99
N LYS A 87 -0.56 11.88 18.32
CA LYS A 87 0.52 12.48 19.11
C LYS A 87 1.88 11.97 18.66
N ALA A 88 2.03 10.66 18.49
CA ALA A 88 3.25 10.05 18.01
C ALA A 88 3.61 10.52 16.59
N ALA A 89 2.62 10.62 15.70
CA ALA A 89 2.78 11.17 14.36
C ALA A 89 3.35 12.59 14.38
N LEU A 90 2.75 13.49 15.15
CA LEU A 90 3.18 14.89 15.29
C LEU A 90 4.60 15.01 15.86
N MET A 91 4.94 14.20 16.83
CA MET A 91 6.29 14.18 17.42
C MET A 91 7.34 13.65 16.43
N GLY A 92 6.94 12.85 15.46
CA GLY A 92 7.79 12.38 14.35
C GLY A 92 7.82 13.31 13.13
N GLY A 93 7.09 14.44 13.15
CA GLY A 93 7.01 15.36 12.00
C GLY A 93 5.93 15.03 10.98
N THR A 94 5.04 14.11 11.29
CA THR A 94 3.87 13.78 10.45
C THR A 94 2.66 14.57 10.94
N THR A 95 2.08 15.39 10.09
CA THR A 95 0.99 16.32 10.43
C THR A 95 -0.38 15.87 9.93
N MET A 96 -0.42 14.84 9.11
CA MET A 96 -1.65 14.23 8.63
C MET A 96 -1.50 12.71 8.57
N VAL A 97 -2.52 12.01 9.02
CA VAL A 97 -2.61 10.55 8.90
C VAL A 97 -3.88 10.17 8.15
N VAL A 98 -3.80 9.10 7.38
CA VAL A 98 -4.98 8.49 6.77
C VAL A 98 -5.14 7.10 7.38
N SER A 99 -6.15 6.96 8.24
CA SER A 99 -6.40 5.71 8.98
C SER A 99 -7.37 4.83 8.22
N LEU A 100 -7.17 3.51 8.31
CA LEU A 100 -8.07 2.54 7.72
C LEU A 100 -9.24 2.24 8.65
N VAL A 101 -10.44 2.32 8.10
CA VAL A 101 -11.66 1.73 8.70
C VAL A 101 -11.84 0.34 8.12
N LEU A 102 -11.78 -0.68 8.96
CA LEU A 102 -11.89 -2.08 8.53
C LEU A 102 -13.20 -2.69 9.04
N PRO A 103 -14.27 -2.72 8.20
CA PRO A 103 -15.52 -3.37 8.56
C PRO A 103 -15.32 -4.88 8.69
N GLU A 104 -16.03 -5.52 9.61
CA GLU A 104 -16.13 -6.97 9.62
C GLU A 104 -16.86 -7.46 8.36
N GLN A 105 -16.59 -8.70 7.96
CA GLN A 105 -17.22 -9.30 6.79
C GLN A 105 -18.76 -9.27 6.93
N HIS A 106 -19.46 -8.90 5.86
CA HIS A 106 -20.91 -8.71 5.79
C HIS A 106 -21.48 -7.57 6.65
N CYS A 107 -20.64 -6.76 7.31
CA CYS A 107 -21.07 -5.56 8.02
C CYS A 107 -21.16 -4.34 7.10
N SER A 108 -21.89 -3.33 7.55
CA SER A 108 -22.03 -2.05 6.84
C SER A 108 -20.70 -1.27 6.87
N LEU A 109 -20.27 -0.80 5.69
CA LEU A 109 -19.12 0.10 5.57
C LEU A 109 -19.42 1.45 6.21
N LEU A 110 -20.66 1.94 6.03
CA LEU A 110 -21.09 3.24 6.53
C LEU A 110 -21.12 3.26 8.06
N ASP A 111 -21.71 2.23 8.69
CA ASP A 111 -21.76 2.13 10.16
C ASP A 111 -20.35 2.06 10.76
N ALA A 112 -19.45 1.29 10.14
CA ALA A 112 -18.05 1.21 10.58
C ALA A 112 -17.34 2.56 10.44
N TYR A 113 -17.57 3.27 9.34
CA TYR A 113 -17.05 4.61 9.11
C TYR A 113 -17.55 5.60 10.18
N GLU A 114 -18.85 5.67 10.43
CA GLU A 114 -19.44 6.60 11.39
C GLU A 114 -18.90 6.39 12.80
N LYS A 115 -18.79 5.13 13.21
CA LYS A 115 -18.19 4.76 14.51
C LYS A 115 -16.73 5.22 14.60
N CYS A 116 -15.91 4.91 13.61
CA CYS A 116 -14.50 5.30 13.58
C CYS A 116 -14.33 6.82 13.54
N ARG A 117 -15.15 7.50 12.72
CA ARG A 117 -15.14 8.95 12.60
C ARG A 117 -15.45 9.64 13.93
N ALA A 118 -16.44 9.16 14.67
CA ALA A 118 -16.80 9.72 15.98
C ALA A 118 -15.65 9.59 17.00
N LEU A 119 -14.95 8.45 17.01
CA LEU A 119 -13.78 8.24 17.86
C LEU A 119 -12.62 9.16 17.47
N ALA A 120 -12.36 9.30 16.18
CA ALA A 120 -11.29 10.14 15.67
C ALA A 120 -11.54 11.63 15.92
N ASP A 121 -12.77 12.12 15.71
CA ASP A 121 -13.14 13.51 16.00
C ASP A 121 -12.94 13.88 17.48
N ALA A 122 -13.18 12.93 18.39
CA ALA A 122 -13.02 13.15 19.82
C ALA A 122 -11.56 13.22 20.27
N LYS A 123 -10.63 12.54 19.58
CA LYS A 123 -9.30 12.25 20.10
C LYS A 123 -8.14 12.76 19.25
N ALA A 124 -8.29 12.83 17.91
CA ALA A 124 -7.18 13.15 17.03
C ALA A 124 -6.54 14.52 17.33
N CYS A 125 -5.22 14.58 17.27
CA CYS A 125 -4.44 15.81 17.51
C CYS A 125 -3.95 16.46 16.21
N CYS A 126 -3.77 15.70 15.15
CA CYS A 126 -3.44 16.21 13.82
C CYS A 126 -4.63 16.08 12.86
N ASP A 127 -4.49 16.65 11.68
CA ASP A 127 -5.45 16.43 10.61
C ASP A 127 -5.46 14.95 10.21
N TYR A 128 -6.64 14.44 9.92
CA TYR A 128 -6.80 13.04 9.53
C TYR A 128 -7.87 12.88 8.44
N ALA A 129 -7.73 11.82 7.69
CA ALA A 129 -8.73 11.29 6.76
C ALA A 129 -8.87 9.78 6.97
N LEU A 130 -9.83 9.18 6.30
CA LEU A 130 -10.13 7.76 6.45
C LEU A 130 -10.17 7.07 5.10
N HIS A 131 -9.48 5.92 5.00
CA HIS A 131 -9.76 4.89 3.99
C HIS A 131 -10.83 3.96 4.52
N VAL A 132 -11.61 3.34 3.64
CA VAL A 132 -12.58 2.32 4.05
C VAL A 132 -12.26 0.99 3.37
N GLY A 133 -12.14 -0.07 4.17
CA GLY A 133 -11.91 -1.42 3.68
C GLY A 133 -13.17 -2.01 3.04
N VAL A 134 -13.01 -2.65 1.89
CA VAL A 134 -14.04 -3.45 1.23
C VAL A 134 -13.73 -4.92 1.52
N THR A 135 -14.37 -5.48 2.54
CA THR A 135 -14.12 -6.84 3.05
C THR A 135 -15.06 -7.88 2.47
N TRP A 136 -16.05 -7.45 1.73
CA TRP A 136 -17.02 -8.27 1.00
C TRP A 136 -17.65 -7.45 -0.12
N TRP A 137 -18.36 -8.09 -1.05
CA TRP A 137 -18.95 -7.42 -2.19
C TRP A 137 -20.43 -7.74 -2.36
N GLY A 138 -21.19 -6.73 -2.76
CA GLY A 138 -22.61 -6.81 -3.06
C GLY A 138 -23.23 -5.45 -3.37
N PRO A 139 -24.49 -5.40 -3.82
CA PRO A 139 -25.16 -4.14 -4.17
C PRO A 139 -25.19 -3.10 -3.04
N LYS A 140 -25.33 -3.57 -1.80
CA LYS A 140 -25.29 -2.70 -0.61
C LYS A 140 -23.94 -2.03 -0.47
N VAL A 141 -22.84 -2.76 -0.64
CA VAL A 141 -21.47 -2.22 -0.56
C VAL A 141 -21.25 -1.12 -1.59
N ARG A 142 -21.67 -1.37 -2.84
CA ARG A 142 -21.59 -0.37 -3.91
C ARG A 142 -22.29 0.93 -3.51
N ASN A 143 -23.53 0.85 -3.04
CA ASN A 143 -24.32 2.02 -2.65
C ASN A 143 -23.68 2.77 -1.48
N GLU A 144 -23.14 2.05 -0.50
CA GLU A 144 -22.43 2.65 0.63
C GLU A 144 -21.12 3.33 0.22
N MET A 145 -20.37 2.76 -0.73
CA MET A 145 -19.19 3.41 -1.32
C MET A 145 -19.56 4.74 -2.00
N GLU A 146 -20.63 4.77 -2.78
CA GLU A 146 -21.14 6.01 -3.41
C GLU A 146 -21.50 7.07 -2.37
N THR A 147 -22.17 6.69 -1.29
CA THR A 147 -22.53 7.58 -0.18
C THR A 147 -21.30 8.11 0.55
N LEU A 148 -20.33 7.25 0.86
CA LEU A 148 -19.08 7.63 1.51
C LEU A 148 -18.29 8.65 0.71
N VAL A 149 -18.24 8.51 -0.61
CA VAL A 149 -17.55 9.47 -1.48
C VAL A 149 -18.31 10.79 -1.57
N ARG A 150 -19.61 10.73 -1.83
CA ARG A 150 -20.41 11.93 -2.10
C ARG A 150 -20.69 12.77 -0.85
N GLU A 151 -20.92 12.14 0.29
CA GLU A 151 -21.45 12.80 1.48
C GLU A 151 -20.44 12.87 2.64
N HIS A 152 -19.48 11.94 2.70
CA HIS A 152 -18.59 11.80 3.83
C HIS A 152 -17.12 12.17 3.56
N GLY A 153 -16.78 12.54 2.33
CA GLY A 153 -15.42 12.97 1.98
C GLY A 153 -14.38 11.84 2.03
N VAL A 154 -14.79 10.60 1.81
CA VAL A 154 -13.91 9.45 1.59
C VAL A 154 -13.59 9.38 0.10
N ASN A 155 -12.30 9.27 -0.27
CA ASN A 155 -11.91 9.14 -1.67
C ASN A 155 -11.08 7.88 -1.95
N SER A 156 -11.02 6.94 -1.02
CA SER A 156 -10.17 5.76 -1.17
C SER A 156 -10.73 4.54 -0.45
N PHE A 157 -10.65 3.39 -1.11
CA PHE A 157 -11.11 2.11 -0.58
C PHE A 157 -9.99 1.08 -0.68
N GLN A 158 -9.85 0.25 0.36
CA GLN A 158 -8.82 -0.79 0.40
C GLN A 158 -9.42 -2.17 0.23
N MET A 159 -8.86 -2.94 -0.69
CA MET A 159 -9.25 -4.29 -1.05
C MET A 159 -8.12 -5.26 -0.76
N TYR A 160 -8.48 -6.49 -0.45
CA TYR A 160 -7.54 -7.55 -0.10
C TYR A 160 -7.66 -8.72 -1.06
N MET A 161 -6.52 -9.17 -1.61
CA MET A 161 -6.41 -10.40 -2.40
C MET A 161 -5.96 -11.59 -1.54
N ALA A 162 -5.67 -11.36 -0.26
CA ALA A 162 -5.34 -12.35 0.75
C ALA A 162 -6.29 -12.24 1.96
N TYR A 163 -5.97 -12.92 3.05
CA TYR A 163 -6.84 -13.08 4.22
C TYR A 163 -8.11 -13.86 3.88
N LYS A 164 -7.91 -15.07 3.31
CA LYS A 164 -8.99 -16.01 2.98
C LYS A 164 -9.95 -16.19 4.15
N ASP A 165 -11.25 -16.22 3.84
CA ASP A 165 -12.37 -16.35 4.81
C ASP A 165 -12.50 -15.19 5.81
N MET A 166 -11.69 -14.12 5.67
CA MET A 166 -11.80 -12.91 6.49
C MET A 166 -12.22 -11.69 5.67
N MET A 167 -11.44 -11.34 4.64
CA MET A 167 -11.68 -10.12 3.84
C MET A 167 -11.17 -10.24 2.39
N MET A 168 -10.77 -11.45 1.97
CA MET A 168 -10.31 -11.69 0.61
C MET A 168 -11.45 -11.55 -0.40
N LEU A 169 -11.25 -10.74 -1.43
CA LEU A 169 -12.14 -10.63 -2.58
C LEU A 169 -11.70 -11.59 -3.69
N LYS A 170 -12.68 -12.21 -4.35
CA LYS A 170 -12.45 -12.97 -5.59
C LYS A 170 -12.16 -12.02 -6.75
N ASP A 171 -11.52 -12.50 -7.81
CA ASP A 171 -11.16 -11.67 -8.97
C ASP A 171 -12.37 -10.95 -9.60
N SER A 172 -13.53 -11.60 -9.66
CA SER A 172 -14.77 -10.99 -10.14
C SER A 172 -15.27 -9.87 -9.23
N GLU A 173 -15.16 -10.06 -7.92
CA GLU A 173 -15.54 -9.05 -6.92
C GLU A 173 -14.56 -7.88 -6.93
N LEU A 174 -13.26 -8.17 -7.02
CA LEU A 174 -12.21 -7.17 -7.17
C LEU A 174 -12.43 -6.32 -8.44
N TYR A 175 -12.73 -6.96 -9.57
CA TYR A 175 -13.04 -6.26 -10.83
C TYR A 175 -14.24 -5.32 -10.68
N GLN A 176 -15.34 -5.78 -10.08
CA GLN A 176 -16.53 -4.95 -9.87
C GLN A 176 -16.27 -3.81 -8.89
N THR A 177 -15.49 -4.04 -7.84
CA THR A 177 -15.08 -3.00 -6.90
C THR A 177 -14.23 -1.94 -7.58
N LEU A 178 -13.28 -2.35 -8.43
CA LEU A 178 -12.45 -1.43 -9.21
C LEU A 178 -13.26 -0.59 -10.20
N GLN A 179 -14.24 -1.21 -10.89
CA GLN A 179 -15.17 -0.46 -11.74
C GLN A 179 -15.96 0.58 -10.93
N THR A 180 -16.44 0.20 -9.75
CA THR A 180 -17.14 1.12 -8.86
C THR A 180 -16.23 2.27 -8.42
N CYS A 181 -14.98 2.00 -8.01
CA CYS A 181 -14.02 3.06 -7.68
C CYS A 181 -13.83 4.04 -8.83
N LYS A 182 -13.66 3.53 -10.05
CA LYS A 182 -13.58 4.36 -11.26
C LYS A 182 -14.81 5.25 -11.41
N ASP A 183 -16.01 4.66 -11.32
CA ASP A 183 -17.27 5.37 -11.56
C ASP A 183 -17.54 6.48 -10.54
N ILE A 184 -17.19 6.25 -9.27
CA ILE A 184 -17.40 7.21 -8.18
C ILE A 184 -16.21 8.16 -7.94
N GLY A 185 -15.11 7.99 -8.66
CA GLY A 185 -13.94 8.82 -8.52
C GLY A 185 -13.10 8.53 -7.27
N ALA A 186 -13.06 7.28 -6.83
CA ALA A 186 -12.28 6.85 -5.67
C ALA A 186 -10.98 6.15 -6.07
N ILE A 187 -9.99 6.25 -5.19
CA ILE A 187 -8.70 5.57 -5.32
C ILE A 187 -8.86 4.13 -4.84
N ALA A 188 -8.48 3.19 -5.70
CA ALA A 188 -8.50 1.77 -5.40
C ALA A 188 -7.16 1.34 -4.81
N ARG A 189 -7.12 1.07 -3.50
CA ARG A 189 -5.96 0.55 -2.78
C ARG A 189 -6.05 -0.97 -2.73
N VAL A 190 -4.99 -1.67 -3.11
CA VAL A 190 -4.98 -3.14 -3.19
C VAL A 190 -3.81 -3.70 -2.39
N HIS A 191 -4.13 -4.56 -1.43
CA HIS A 191 -3.16 -5.43 -0.76
C HIS A 191 -3.04 -6.72 -1.58
N ALA A 192 -1.89 -6.91 -2.22
CA ALA A 192 -1.69 -7.91 -3.27
C ALA A 192 -0.80 -9.07 -2.79
N GLU A 193 -1.41 -10.11 -2.28
CA GLU A 193 -0.81 -11.44 -2.07
C GLU A 193 -1.80 -12.50 -2.53
N ASN A 194 -1.33 -13.66 -3.00
CA ASN A 194 -2.21 -14.76 -3.42
C ASN A 194 -2.77 -15.48 -2.19
N GLY A 195 -3.97 -15.09 -1.76
CA GLY A 195 -4.58 -15.55 -0.52
C GLY A 195 -4.89 -17.04 -0.47
N GLU A 196 -5.21 -17.66 -1.60
CA GLU A 196 -5.44 -19.12 -1.68
C GLU A 196 -4.14 -19.88 -1.37
N LEU A 197 -3.05 -19.51 -2.02
CA LEU A 197 -1.76 -20.19 -1.82
C LEU A 197 -1.12 -19.84 -0.47
N VAL A 198 -1.34 -18.63 0.05
CA VAL A 198 -0.95 -18.29 1.42
C VAL A 198 -1.63 -19.20 2.44
N ALA A 199 -2.92 -19.47 2.28
CA ALA A 199 -3.66 -20.35 3.17
C ALA A 199 -3.15 -21.80 3.13
N GLU A 200 -2.87 -22.33 1.92
CA GLU A 200 -2.29 -23.67 1.78
C GLU A 200 -0.85 -23.72 2.31
N GLY A 201 -0.02 -22.73 2.06
CA GLY A 201 1.34 -22.64 2.60
C GLY A 201 1.38 -22.54 4.12
N ALA A 202 0.43 -21.85 4.74
CA ALA A 202 0.29 -21.80 6.20
C ALA A 202 -0.06 -23.17 6.77
N LYS A 203 -1.00 -23.88 6.16
CA LYS A 203 -1.37 -25.25 6.54
C LYS A 203 -0.19 -26.20 6.41
N GLU A 204 0.49 -26.19 5.27
CA GLU A 204 1.68 -27.01 5.04
C GLU A 204 2.78 -26.74 6.07
N SER A 205 3.04 -25.48 6.40
CA SER A 205 4.02 -25.10 7.42
C SER A 205 3.67 -25.68 8.80
N LEU A 206 2.40 -25.59 9.21
CA LEU A 206 1.94 -26.16 10.48
C LEU A 206 1.99 -27.69 10.49
N ASP A 207 1.64 -28.35 9.38
CA ASP A 207 1.73 -29.81 9.22
C ASP A 207 3.19 -30.30 9.33
N LEU A 208 4.16 -29.47 8.92
CA LEU A 208 5.60 -29.71 9.09
C LEU A 208 6.12 -29.38 10.49
N GLY A 209 5.25 -28.91 11.40
CA GLY A 209 5.62 -28.54 12.77
C GLY A 209 6.25 -27.15 12.90
N ILE A 210 6.18 -26.31 11.87
CA ILE A 210 6.65 -24.92 11.91
C ILE A 210 5.54 -24.06 12.50
N SER A 211 5.66 -23.71 13.78
CA SER A 211 4.65 -22.93 14.52
C SER A 211 5.12 -21.53 14.90
N GLY A 212 6.40 -21.24 14.76
CA GLY A 212 7.02 -19.97 15.13
C GLY A 212 6.81 -18.85 14.11
N PRO A 213 7.24 -17.62 14.45
CA PRO A 213 7.08 -16.43 13.58
C PRO A 213 7.66 -16.58 12.17
N GLU A 214 8.67 -17.44 11.98
CA GLU A 214 9.24 -17.74 10.66
C GLU A 214 8.21 -18.31 9.68
N GLY A 215 7.17 -18.93 10.19
CA GLY A 215 6.06 -19.44 9.38
C GLY A 215 5.36 -18.36 8.55
N ILE A 216 5.41 -17.09 8.99
CA ILE A 216 4.80 -15.99 8.24
C ILE A 216 5.51 -15.76 6.90
N GLU A 217 6.83 -15.88 6.87
CA GLU A 217 7.62 -15.71 5.66
C GLU A 217 7.58 -16.96 4.79
N ILE A 218 7.69 -18.13 5.39
CA ILE A 218 7.64 -19.43 4.70
C ILE A 218 6.31 -19.62 3.96
N SER A 219 5.19 -19.24 4.57
CA SER A 219 3.85 -19.37 3.96
C SER A 219 3.51 -18.28 2.93
N ARG A 220 4.33 -17.22 2.86
CA ARG A 220 4.10 -16.04 2.00
C ARG A 220 5.34 -15.69 1.19
N PRO A 221 5.89 -16.62 0.39
CA PRO A 221 7.05 -16.33 -0.45
C PRO A 221 6.76 -15.16 -1.41
N GLU A 222 7.80 -14.45 -1.83
CA GLU A 222 7.65 -13.22 -2.62
C GLU A 222 6.98 -13.43 -3.98
N GLU A 223 7.03 -14.64 -4.52
CA GLU A 223 6.35 -15.00 -5.77
C GLU A 223 4.82 -14.86 -5.65
N LEU A 224 4.27 -15.11 -4.47
CA LEU A 224 2.82 -14.93 -4.23
C LEU A 224 2.40 -13.47 -4.22
N GLU A 225 3.28 -12.58 -3.77
CA GLU A 225 3.07 -11.13 -3.88
C GLU A 225 3.25 -10.65 -5.31
N SER A 226 4.28 -11.10 -6.01
CA SER A 226 4.57 -10.73 -7.39
C SER A 226 3.45 -11.17 -8.33
N GLU A 227 2.94 -12.41 -8.20
CA GLU A 227 1.79 -12.92 -8.97
C GLU A 227 0.55 -12.07 -8.71
N ALA A 228 0.21 -11.83 -7.44
CA ALA A 228 -0.96 -11.03 -7.08
C ALA A 228 -0.83 -9.57 -7.52
N THR A 229 0.35 -8.99 -7.46
CA THR A 229 0.65 -7.65 -7.99
C THR A 229 0.39 -7.59 -9.49
N HIS A 230 0.88 -8.56 -10.25
CA HIS A 230 0.60 -8.64 -11.69
C HIS A 230 -0.89 -8.81 -11.98
N ARG A 231 -1.58 -9.67 -11.23
CA ARG A 231 -3.02 -9.91 -11.36
C ARG A 231 -3.84 -8.67 -11.02
N ALA A 232 -3.50 -7.95 -9.94
CA ALA A 232 -4.14 -6.69 -9.57
C ALA A 232 -3.99 -5.63 -10.68
N VAL A 233 -2.77 -5.48 -11.23
CA VAL A 233 -2.51 -4.56 -12.35
C VAL A 233 -3.30 -4.96 -13.59
N THR A 234 -3.40 -6.24 -13.88
CA THR A 234 -4.16 -6.76 -15.02
C THR A 234 -5.65 -6.48 -14.88
N ILE A 235 -6.22 -6.76 -13.70
CA ILE A 235 -7.65 -6.51 -13.41
C ILE A 235 -7.93 -4.99 -13.45
N GLY A 236 -7.08 -4.17 -12.83
CA GLY A 236 -7.20 -2.71 -12.83
C GLY A 236 -7.15 -2.13 -14.25
N ASN A 237 -6.22 -2.60 -15.06
CA ASN A 237 -6.13 -2.17 -16.46
C ASN A 237 -7.36 -2.58 -17.28
N ARG A 238 -7.92 -3.77 -17.02
CA ARG A 238 -9.15 -4.25 -17.67
C ARG A 238 -10.39 -3.48 -17.22
N ALA A 239 -10.43 -3.06 -15.94
CA ALA A 239 -11.50 -2.23 -15.38
C ALA A 239 -11.35 -0.74 -15.74
N HIS A 240 -10.27 -0.35 -16.43
CA HIS A 240 -9.90 1.04 -16.69
C HIS A 240 -9.83 1.89 -15.40
N CYS A 241 -9.38 1.28 -14.31
CA CYS A 241 -9.21 1.92 -13.02
C CYS A 241 -7.72 2.00 -12.65
N PRO A 242 -7.18 3.19 -12.33
CA PRO A 242 -5.87 3.28 -11.70
C PRO A 242 -5.88 2.51 -10.39
N ILE A 243 -4.77 1.85 -10.08
CA ILE A 243 -4.63 1.15 -8.81
C ILE A 243 -3.51 1.74 -7.97
N TYR A 244 -3.65 1.57 -6.67
CA TYR A 244 -2.65 1.91 -5.68
C TYR A 244 -2.30 0.65 -4.89
N LEU A 245 -1.08 0.16 -5.07
CA LEU A 245 -0.62 -1.04 -4.37
C LEU A 245 -0.05 -0.67 -3.02
N VAL A 246 -0.55 -1.31 -1.97
CA VAL A 246 -0.10 -1.07 -0.59
C VAL A 246 0.96 -2.09 -0.17
N ASN A 247 1.86 -1.69 0.72
CA ASN A 247 2.82 -2.55 1.41
C ASN A 247 3.70 -3.39 0.47
N VAL A 248 4.18 -2.82 -0.62
CA VAL A 248 5.12 -3.52 -1.51
C VAL A 248 6.36 -3.92 -0.72
N SER A 249 6.66 -5.21 -0.68
CA SER A 249 7.64 -5.79 0.23
C SER A 249 8.81 -6.51 -0.43
N SER A 250 8.75 -6.76 -1.74
CA SER A 250 9.70 -7.61 -2.46
C SER A 250 10.28 -6.97 -3.71
N MET A 251 11.45 -7.45 -4.13
CA MET A 251 12.08 -7.03 -5.38
C MET A 251 11.23 -7.43 -6.58
N SER A 252 10.71 -8.66 -6.59
CA SER A 252 9.90 -9.16 -7.71
C SER A 252 8.58 -8.40 -7.88
N ALA A 253 7.91 -7.98 -6.79
CA ALA A 253 6.74 -7.12 -6.89
C ALA A 253 7.12 -5.71 -7.39
N GLY A 254 8.25 -5.18 -6.95
CA GLY A 254 8.80 -3.92 -7.45
C GLY A 254 9.06 -3.94 -8.96
N ASP A 255 9.64 -5.04 -9.47
CA ASP A 255 9.87 -5.26 -10.91
C ASP A 255 8.55 -5.30 -11.69
N MET A 256 7.54 -5.95 -11.15
CA MET A 256 6.20 -5.98 -11.76
C MET A 256 5.61 -4.56 -11.89
N ILE A 257 5.76 -3.73 -10.87
CA ILE A 257 5.30 -2.33 -10.87
C ILE A 257 6.08 -1.52 -11.89
N ALA A 258 7.40 -1.65 -11.93
CA ALA A 258 8.26 -0.98 -12.91
C ALA A 258 7.86 -1.34 -14.33
N ALA A 259 7.69 -2.64 -14.63
CA ALA A 259 7.25 -3.12 -15.92
C ALA A 259 5.86 -2.58 -16.31
N ALA A 260 4.91 -2.55 -15.38
CA ALA A 260 3.58 -1.99 -15.61
C ALA A 260 3.63 -0.49 -15.96
N LYS A 261 4.44 0.29 -15.25
CA LYS A 261 4.64 1.73 -15.54
C LYS A 261 5.29 1.93 -16.90
N MET A 262 6.30 1.14 -17.26
CA MET A 262 6.94 1.17 -18.60
C MET A 262 5.95 0.86 -19.73
N GLN A 263 4.97 0.00 -19.48
CA GLN A 263 3.87 -0.31 -20.42
C GLN A 263 2.80 0.79 -20.46
N GLY A 264 2.97 1.89 -19.75
CA GLY A 264 2.04 3.01 -19.70
C GLY A 264 0.77 2.74 -18.87
N LYS A 265 0.75 1.72 -18.04
CA LYS A 265 -0.34 1.46 -17.09
C LYS A 265 -0.27 2.47 -15.94
N VAL A 266 -1.41 2.84 -15.40
CA VAL A 266 -1.50 3.80 -14.28
C VAL A 266 -1.52 3.03 -12.97
N VAL A 267 -0.35 2.96 -12.35
CA VAL A 267 -0.12 2.25 -11.09
C VAL A 267 0.65 3.17 -10.14
N HIS A 268 0.11 3.36 -8.95
CA HIS A 268 0.81 3.95 -7.82
C HIS A 268 1.10 2.86 -6.79
N ALA A 269 2.15 3.05 -6.01
CA ALA A 269 2.51 2.06 -5.01
C ALA A 269 3.21 2.70 -3.81
N GLU A 270 3.00 2.09 -2.66
CA GLU A 270 3.72 2.41 -1.43
C GLU A 270 4.46 1.19 -0.90
N THR A 271 5.57 1.44 -0.24
CA THR A 271 6.21 0.48 0.65
C THR A 271 6.14 0.99 2.08
N THR A 272 6.45 0.13 3.03
CA THR A 272 6.54 0.55 4.43
C THR A 272 7.97 0.83 4.82
N VAL A 273 8.15 1.62 5.88
CA VAL A 273 9.48 1.85 6.47
C VAL A 273 10.14 0.53 6.85
N ALA A 274 9.37 -0.39 7.47
CA ALA A 274 9.88 -1.69 7.87
C ALA A 274 10.45 -2.48 6.68
N HIS A 275 9.72 -2.57 5.57
CA HIS A 275 10.17 -3.29 4.37
C HIS A 275 11.37 -2.62 3.68
N ALA A 276 11.44 -1.28 3.72
CA ALA A 276 12.53 -0.52 3.12
C ALA A 276 13.83 -0.49 3.96
N VAL A 277 13.80 -1.03 5.19
CA VAL A 277 14.91 -0.90 6.14
C VAL A 277 15.32 -2.24 6.77
N LEU A 278 14.36 -3.12 7.02
CA LEU A 278 14.57 -4.40 7.71
C LEU A 278 14.42 -5.59 6.75
N ASN A 279 14.98 -6.73 7.14
CA ASN A 279 14.85 -7.98 6.40
C ASN A 279 14.23 -9.10 7.26
N GLY A 280 13.85 -10.21 6.63
CA GLY A 280 13.15 -11.33 7.24
C GLY A 280 14.00 -12.20 8.19
N MET A 281 15.30 -11.95 8.28
CA MET A 281 16.15 -12.66 9.26
C MET A 281 15.69 -12.42 10.70
N GLN A 282 14.92 -11.35 10.94
CA GLN A 282 14.32 -11.07 12.24
C GLN A 282 13.38 -12.19 12.72
N TYR A 283 12.70 -12.89 11.79
CA TYR A 283 11.81 -14.01 12.12
C TYR A 283 12.55 -15.24 12.67
N TYR A 284 13.84 -15.36 12.37
CA TYR A 284 14.70 -16.46 12.80
C TYR A 284 15.50 -16.14 14.06
N HIS A 285 15.19 -15.02 14.72
CA HIS A 285 15.79 -14.67 16.00
C HIS A 285 15.39 -15.67 17.08
N GLN A 286 16.33 -16.03 17.97
CA GLN A 286 16.08 -17.05 19.01
C GLN A 286 15.08 -16.57 20.07
N ASP A 287 15.04 -15.27 20.35
CA ASP A 287 14.00 -14.70 21.20
C ASP A 287 12.68 -14.62 20.41
N TRP A 288 11.69 -15.41 20.85
CA TRP A 288 10.38 -15.47 20.21
C TRP A 288 9.67 -14.11 20.21
N ALA A 289 9.76 -13.36 21.31
CA ALA A 289 9.13 -12.05 21.41
C ALA A 289 9.70 -11.06 20.38
N HIS A 290 11.01 -11.09 20.18
CA HIS A 290 11.68 -10.31 19.14
C HIS A 290 11.19 -10.71 17.74
N ALA A 291 11.18 -12.00 17.43
CA ALA A 291 10.73 -12.50 16.14
C ALA A 291 9.25 -12.15 15.88
N ALA A 292 8.38 -12.37 16.85
CA ALA A 292 6.95 -12.08 16.75
C ALA A 292 6.66 -10.58 16.59
N ALA A 293 7.50 -9.70 17.15
CA ALA A 293 7.34 -8.25 17.04
C ALA A 293 7.51 -7.74 15.60
N HIS A 294 8.15 -8.51 14.72
CA HIS A 294 8.37 -8.16 13.31
C HIS A 294 7.31 -8.72 12.36
N VAL A 295 6.30 -9.43 12.86
CA VAL A 295 5.26 -10.04 12.03
C VAL A 295 4.37 -8.97 11.40
N ILE A 296 4.42 -8.89 10.08
CA ILE A 296 3.68 -7.99 9.21
C ILE A 296 3.28 -8.75 7.93
N ALA A 297 2.25 -8.31 7.23
CA ALA A 297 1.85 -8.87 5.94
C ALA A 297 1.76 -7.78 4.85
N PRO A 298 2.45 -7.96 3.70
CA PRO A 298 3.39 -9.04 3.38
C PRO A 298 4.57 -9.08 4.36
N PRO A 299 5.25 -10.24 4.52
CA PRO A 299 6.37 -10.34 5.47
C PRO A 299 7.60 -9.56 5.00
N LEU A 300 8.51 -9.28 5.94
CA LEU A 300 9.86 -8.87 5.62
C LEU A 300 10.55 -9.98 4.83
N ARG A 301 11.35 -9.64 3.81
CA ARG A 301 11.98 -10.62 2.93
C ARG A 301 13.36 -11.02 3.42
N LEU A 302 13.73 -12.29 3.19
CA LEU A 302 15.01 -12.83 3.67
C LEU A 302 16.21 -12.25 2.93
N ASP A 303 16.08 -11.95 1.64
CA ASP A 303 17.18 -11.38 0.86
C ASP A 303 17.63 -10.03 1.47
N PRO A 304 18.88 -9.93 1.94
CA PRO A 304 19.38 -8.72 2.59
C PRO A 304 19.46 -7.51 1.64
N ASN A 305 19.37 -7.72 0.33
CA ASN A 305 19.37 -6.66 -0.67
C ASN A 305 17.99 -6.01 -0.85
N THR A 306 16.92 -6.68 -0.45
CA THR A 306 15.53 -6.20 -0.64
C THR A 306 15.30 -4.80 -0.07
N PRO A 307 15.70 -4.46 1.17
CA PRO A 307 15.50 -3.12 1.70
C PRO A 307 16.17 -2.01 0.85
N ASN A 308 17.42 -2.24 0.46
CA ASN A 308 18.13 -1.29 -0.41
C ASN A 308 17.48 -1.15 -1.79
N TYR A 309 16.97 -2.25 -2.34
CA TYR A 309 16.26 -2.24 -3.61
C TYR A 309 14.98 -1.40 -3.53
N LEU A 310 14.15 -1.62 -2.51
CA LEU A 310 12.93 -0.84 -2.26
C LEU A 310 13.23 0.64 -2.03
N MET A 311 14.29 0.96 -1.28
CA MET A 311 14.74 2.33 -1.10
C MET A 311 15.16 2.97 -2.44
N GLY A 312 15.82 2.23 -3.31
CA GLY A 312 16.13 2.64 -4.68
C GLY A 312 14.89 2.92 -5.53
N LEU A 313 13.86 2.11 -5.39
CA LEU A 313 12.57 2.32 -6.07
C LEU A 313 11.83 3.57 -5.56
N LEU A 314 11.96 3.92 -4.28
CA LEU A 314 11.50 5.21 -3.74
C LEU A 314 12.30 6.37 -4.34
N GLY A 315 13.62 6.23 -4.44
CA GLY A 315 14.50 7.22 -5.05
C GLY A 315 14.21 7.50 -6.52
N SER A 316 13.77 6.47 -7.27
CA SER A 316 13.53 6.53 -8.72
C SER A 316 12.07 6.80 -9.12
N ASP A 317 11.16 7.02 -8.17
CA ASP A 317 9.70 7.19 -8.39
C ASP A 317 8.96 5.95 -8.92
N THR A 318 9.56 4.79 -8.85
CA THR A 318 8.84 3.54 -9.10
C THR A 318 7.84 3.27 -7.98
N LEU A 319 8.28 3.44 -6.71
CA LEU A 319 7.42 3.54 -5.54
C LEU A 319 7.23 5.03 -5.20
N SER A 320 5.99 5.46 -5.03
CA SER A 320 5.65 6.88 -4.88
C SER A 320 5.62 7.35 -3.43
N VAL A 321 5.32 6.46 -2.49
CA VAL A 321 5.06 6.79 -1.08
C VAL A 321 5.74 5.77 -0.16
N VAL A 322 6.22 6.25 0.99
CA VAL A 322 6.62 5.41 2.11
C VAL A 322 5.71 5.66 3.30
N ALA A 323 5.01 4.62 3.75
CA ALA A 323 4.07 4.65 4.86
C ALA A 323 4.67 3.94 6.10
N SER A 324 4.06 4.14 7.26
CA SER A 324 4.46 3.42 8.46
C SER A 324 3.83 2.03 8.57
N GLU A 325 2.64 1.86 8.05
CA GLU A 325 1.74 0.71 8.34
C GLU A 325 1.58 0.50 9.85
N HIS A 326 1.48 1.61 10.57
CA HIS A 326 1.44 1.62 12.03
C HIS A 326 0.23 0.87 12.57
N ARG A 327 0.50 -0.25 13.23
CA ARG A 327 -0.49 -1.13 13.86
C ARG A 327 0.18 -1.82 15.06
N PRO A 328 0.34 -1.13 16.20
CA PRO A 328 1.09 -1.64 17.33
C PRO A 328 0.31 -2.67 18.14
N PHE A 329 0.98 -3.77 18.46
CA PHE A 329 0.51 -4.79 19.39
C PHE A 329 1.56 -5.04 20.46
N SER A 330 1.13 -5.40 21.69
CA SER A 330 2.03 -5.82 22.73
C SER A 330 2.52 -7.26 22.54
N THR A 331 3.65 -7.59 23.13
CA THR A 331 4.17 -8.97 23.20
C THR A 331 3.13 -9.95 23.75
N LYS A 332 2.37 -9.53 24.77
CA LYS A 332 1.29 -10.32 25.35
C LYS A 332 0.18 -10.65 24.34
N GLN A 333 -0.20 -9.70 23.49
CA GLN A 333 -1.20 -9.93 22.44
C GLN A 333 -0.66 -10.86 21.35
N ARG A 334 0.61 -10.70 20.97
CA ARG A 334 1.26 -11.59 19.99
C ARG A 334 1.38 -13.03 20.50
N ALA A 335 1.47 -13.22 21.82
CA ALA A 335 1.52 -14.54 22.44
C ALA A 335 0.27 -15.40 22.23
N LEU A 336 -0.83 -14.85 21.72
CA LEU A 336 -1.97 -15.63 21.21
C LEU A 336 -1.54 -16.60 20.10
N GLY A 337 -0.50 -16.25 19.35
CA GLY A 337 0.08 -17.07 18.29
C GLY A 337 1.36 -17.83 18.67
N LYS A 338 1.65 -18.04 19.97
CA LYS A 338 2.89 -18.67 20.40
C LYS A 338 3.07 -20.08 19.84
N GLU A 339 2.00 -20.86 19.77
CA GLU A 339 1.99 -22.24 19.26
C GLU A 339 1.46 -22.34 17.80
N ASP A 340 1.08 -21.21 17.20
CA ASP A 340 0.50 -21.16 15.88
C ASP A 340 0.70 -19.75 15.29
N PHE A 341 1.71 -19.60 14.45
CA PHE A 341 2.08 -18.30 13.87
C PHE A 341 0.94 -17.61 13.11
N THR A 342 -0.05 -18.35 12.62
CA THR A 342 -1.21 -17.78 11.92
C THR A 342 -2.10 -16.95 12.84
N LYS A 343 -1.94 -17.08 14.14
CA LYS A 343 -2.67 -16.32 15.18
C LYS A 343 -1.88 -15.15 15.74
N ILE A 344 -0.65 -14.94 15.32
CA ILE A 344 0.10 -13.73 15.65
C ILE A 344 -0.54 -12.57 14.90
N PRO A 345 -1.06 -11.52 15.58
CA PRO A 345 -1.64 -10.39 14.88
C PRO A 345 -0.58 -9.66 14.03
N HIS A 346 -0.92 -9.41 12.77
CA HIS A 346 -0.03 -8.75 11.82
C HIS A 346 -0.04 -7.25 12.06
N GLY A 347 1.09 -6.67 12.35
CA GLY A 347 1.24 -5.24 12.51
C GLY A 347 2.50 -4.85 13.26
N VAL A 348 2.98 -3.65 12.97
CA VAL A 348 4.20 -3.08 13.54
C VAL A 348 3.95 -1.63 13.95
N ALA A 349 4.74 -1.10 14.88
CA ALA A 349 4.72 0.31 15.21
C ALA A 349 5.75 1.07 14.38
N GLY A 350 5.47 2.31 13.98
CA GLY A 350 6.43 3.05 13.17
C GLY A 350 6.05 4.48 12.81
N VAL A 351 4.87 4.97 13.17
CA VAL A 351 4.41 6.31 12.79
C VAL A 351 5.31 7.42 13.34
N GLN A 352 5.85 7.25 14.55
CA GLN A 352 6.75 8.22 15.18
C GLN A 352 8.12 8.26 14.51
N ASP A 353 8.62 7.11 14.06
CA ASP A 353 10.00 6.96 13.59
C ASP A 353 10.14 7.08 12.08
N ARG A 354 9.02 7.05 11.34
CA ARG A 354 8.96 7.04 9.87
C ARG A 354 9.90 8.04 9.20
N MET A 355 9.78 9.31 9.56
CA MET A 355 10.53 10.38 8.91
C MET A 355 12.05 10.26 9.17
N SER A 356 12.45 10.06 10.42
CA SER A 356 13.87 9.98 10.78
C SER A 356 14.55 8.73 10.22
N VAL A 357 13.87 7.59 10.19
CA VAL A 357 14.41 6.33 9.65
C VAL A 357 14.60 6.43 8.13
N ILE A 358 13.65 7.02 7.42
CA ILE A 358 13.78 7.25 5.97
C ILE A 358 14.82 8.32 5.66
N TRP A 359 14.96 9.35 6.51
CA TRP A 359 16.04 10.31 6.36
C TRP A 359 17.41 9.63 6.45
N GLU A 360 17.63 8.82 7.48
CA GLU A 360 18.89 8.10 7.70
C GLU A 360 19.20 7.13 6.55
N ARG A 361 18.25 6.27 6.20
CA ARG A 361 18.45 5.20 5.23
C ARG A 361 18.27 5.63 3.77
N GLY A 362 17.65 6.76 3.54
CA GLY A 362 17.44 7.34 2.21
C GLY A 362 18.39 8.49 1.91
N VAL A 363 18.31 9.58 2.67
CA VAL A 363 19.06 10.80 2.38
C VAL A 363 20.52 10.68 2.83
N VAL A 364 20.76 10.33 4.09
CA VAL A 364 22.13 10.19 4.64
C VAL A 364 22.89 9.08 3.92
N ALA A 365 22.21 7.99 3.60
CA ALA A 365 22.77 6.89 2.82
C ALA A 365 22.96 7.20 1.31
N GLY A 366 22.59 8.39 0.83
CA GLY A 366 22.78 8.82 -0.55
C GLY A 366 21.88 8.13 -1.58
N LYS A 367 20.75 7.58 -1.14
CA LYS A 367 19.77 6.90 -2.03
C LYS A 367 18.74 7.86 -2.63
N MET A 368 18.52 9.00 -2.00
CA MET A 368 17.66 10.08 -2.47
C MET A 368 18.15 11.42 -1.94
N ASP A 369 17.75 12.51 -2.59
CA ASP A 369 17.98 13.87 -2.11
C ASP A 369 16.83 14.36 -1.18
N GLU A 370 17.00 15.58 -0.65
CA GLU A 370 16.02 16.21 0.25
C GLU A 370 14.65 16.42 -0.44
N ASN A 371 14.65 16.78 -1.72
CA ASN A 371 13.42 16.99 -2.48
C ASN A 371 12.67 15.68 -2.68
N ARG A 372 13.39 14.60 -2.96
CA ARG A 372 12.79 13.27 -3.09
C ARG A 372 12.25 12.75 -1.75
N PHE A 373 12.96 13.03 -0.65
CA PHE A 373 12.47 12.73 0.69
C PHE A 373 11.11 13.41 0.96
N VAL A 374 10.99 14.70 0.64
CA VAL A 374 9.72 15.43 0.75
C VAL A 374 8.65 14.81 -0.16
N ALA A 375 9.02 14.42 -1.37
CA ALA A 375 8.10 13.76 -2.30
C ALA A 375 7.51 12.47 -1.72
N VAL A 376 8.33 11.54 -1.24
CA VAL A 376 7.89 10.20 -0.79
C VAL A 376 7.23 10.20 0.58
N THR A 377 7.49 11.21 1.42
CA THR A 377 6.93 11.31 2.78
C THR A 377 5.74 12.25 2.89
N SER A 378 5.50 13.09 1.89
CA SER A 378 4.46 14.14 1.95
C SER A 378 3.81 14.44 0.61
N SER A 379 4.54 15.01 -0.35
CA SER A 379 3.95 15.61 -1.56
C SER A 379 3.29 14.59 -2.49
N ASN A 380 3.86 13.41 -2.67
CA ASN A 380 3.28 12.38 -3.54
C ASN A 380 1.95 11.85 -2.98
N ALA A 381 1.88 11.62 -1.68
CA ALA A 381 0.62 11.28 -1.00
C ALA A 381 -0.43 12.37 -1.24
N ALA A 382 -0.06 13.64 -1.04
CA ALA A 382 -0.96 14.76 -1.28
C ALA A 382 -1.45 14.82 -2.74
N LYS A 383 -0.58 14.58 -3.71
CA LYS A 383 -0.93 14.57 -5.14
C LYS A 383 -1.88 13.42 -5.48
N ILE A 384 -1.60 12.22 -5.01
CA ILE A 384 -2.41 11.03 -5.31
C ILE A 384 -3.80 11.17 -4.68
N TYR A 385 -3.87 11.59 -3.43
CA TYR A 385 -5.14 11.72 -2.69
C TYR A 385 -5.87 13.06 -2.90
N ASN A 386 -5.45 13.85 -3.88
CA ASN A 386 -6.06 15.14 -4.25
C ASN A 386 -6.08 16.18 -3.12
N LEU A 387 -5.03 16.22 -2.33
CA LEU A 387 -4.81 17.18 -1.26
C LEU A 387 -3.86 18.31 -1.67
N TYR A 388 -3.06 18.08 -2.71
CA TYR A 388 -2.04 19.00 -3.22
C TYR A 388 -2.67 20.16 -4.02
N PRO A 389 -2.17 21.39 -3.93
CA PRO A 389 -1.00 21.85 -3.17
C PRO A 389 -1.33 22.34 -1.76
N ARG A 390 -2.57 22.18 -1.32
CA ARG A 390 -3.01 22.64 0.01
C ARG A 390 -2.26 21.92 1.14
N LYS A 391 -1.97 20.63 0.92
CA LYS A 391 -1.09 19.80 1.76
C LYS A 391 0.12 19.34 0.95
N GLY A 392 1.21 19.01 1.62
CA GLY A 392 2.41 18.48 0.98
C GLY A 392 3.29 19.51 0.27
N ARG A 393 3.07 20.81 0.51
CA ARG A 393 3.86 21.89 -0.09
C ARG A 393 3.88 23.13 0.80
N ILE A 394 5.01 23.81 0.83
CA ILE A 394 5.16 25.12 1.48
C ILE A 394 5.08 26.21 0.42
N ILE A 395 3.89 26.78 0.27
CA ILE A 395 3.59 27.93 -0.59
C ILE A 395 2.50 28.80 0.04
N PRO A 396 2.38 30.09 -0.31
CA PRO A 396 1.26 30.91 0.13
C PRO A 396 -0.08 30.28 -0.24
N GLY A 397 -1.03 30.28 0.70
CA GLY A 397 -2.35 29.67 0.56
C GLY A 397 -2.45 28.21 0.97
N ALA A 398 -1.34 27.51 1.20
CA ALA A 398 -1.35 26.15 1.73
C ALA A 398 -1.67 26.14 3.22
N ASP A 399 -2.21 25.03 3.72
CA ASP A 399 -2.36 24.80 5.15
C ASP A 399 -0.97 24.87 5.81
N ALA A 400 -0.91 25.50 6.97
CA ALA A 400 0.35 25.68 7.68
C ALA A 400 0.72 24.43 8.48
N ASP A 401 1.05 23.38 7.75
CA ASP A 401 1.60 22.12 8.25
C ASP A 401 3.09 22.08 7.90
N VAL A 402 3.92 22.45 8.86
CA VAL A 402 5.34 22.73 8.63
C VAL A 402 6.19 22.09 9.70
N VAL A 403 7.32 21.54 9.32
CA VAL A 403 8.32 20.96 10.23
C VAL A 403 9.64 21.68 10.05
N VAL A 404 10.18 22.21 11.15
CA VAL A 404 11.58 22.64 11.22
C VAL A 404 12.42 21.41 11.53
N TRP A 405 13.25 21.03 10.60
CA TRP A 405 13.99 19.79 10.58
C TRP A 405 15.50 20.04 10.72
N ASP A 406 16.10 19.42 11.70
CA ASP A 406 17.56 19.45 11.84
C ASP A 406 18.18 18.25 11.11
N PRO A 407 18.84 18.47 9.96
CA PRO A 407 19.39 17.37 9.19
C PRO A 407 20.61 16.68 9.84
N ASP A 408 21.31 17.39 10.73
CA ASP A 408 22.57 16.95 11.33
C ASP A 408 22.42 16.43 12.75
N ALA A 409 21.37 16.86 13.47
CA ALA A 409 21.09 16.34 14.80
C ALA A 409 20.78 14.85 14.76
N THR A 410 21.23 14.14 15.78
CA THR A 410 21.03 12.70 15.89
C THR A 410 20.18 12.35 17.09
N ARG A 411 19.36 11.30 16.95
CA ARG A 411 18.69 10.65 18.05
C ARG A 411 18.86 9.14 17.96
N THR A 412 18.85 8.47 19.12
CA THR A 412 18.80 7.00 19.17
C THR A 412 17.34 6.61 19.44
N ILE A 413 16.80 5.75 18.58
CA ILE A 413 15.45 5.22 18.71
C ILE A 413 15.42 4.19 19.84
N SER A 414 14.45 4.28 20.74
CA SER A 414 14.28 3.33 21.82
C SER A 414 12.81 3.25 22.26
N VAL A 415 12.38 2.05 22.63
CA VAL A 415 11.08 1.81 23.23
C VAL A 415 10.89 2.61 24.52
N SER A 416 11.98 2.90 25.25
CA SER A 416 11.94 3.67 26.50
C SER A 416 11.62 5.16 26.29
N THR A 417 11.81 5.69 25.09
CA THR A 417 11.58 7.11 24.73
C THR A 417 10.46 7.31 23.72
N GLN A 418 9.88 6.23 23.19
CA GLN A 418 8.76 6.34 22.25
C GLN A 418 7.48 6.77 22.97
N VAL A 419 6.62 7.47 22.22
CA VAL A 419 5.27 7.84 22.70
C VAL A 419 4.17 7.05 21.96
N GLN A 420 4.52 6.37 20.88
CA GLN A 420 3.65 5.42 20.21
C GLN A 420 3.45 4.16 21.06
N GLY A 421 2.33 3.47 20.87
CA GLY A 421 1.99 2.24 21.59
C GLY A 421 2.89 1.05 21.25
N GLY A 422 2.72 0.01 22.05
CA GLY A 422 3.52 -1.20 21.97
C GLY A 422 4.69 -1.22 22.97
N ASP A 423 5.17 -2.41 23.25
CA ASP A 423 6.26 -2.70 24.18
C ASP A 423 7.57 -3.09 23.47
N PHE A 424 7.63 -2.83 22.18
CA PHE A 424 8.77 -3.12 21.30
C PHE A 424 8.94 -1.99 20.26
N ASN A 425 10.18 -1.73 19.86
CA ASN A 425 10.47 -0.85 18.72
C ASN A 425 11.34 -1.59 17.71
N LEU A 426 10.89 -1.65 16.44
CA LEU A 426 11.62 -2.36 15.37
C LEU A 426 12.99 -1.78 15.09
N TYR A 427 13.18 -0.50 15.41
CA TYR A 427 14.39 0.26 15.14
C TYR A 427 15.21 0.51 16.41
N GLU A 428 14.97 -0.28 17.48
CA GLU A 428 15.65 -0.15 18.77
C GLU A 428 17.17 -0.04 18.60
N GLY A 429 17.75 0.97 19.24
CA GLY A 429 19.19 1.25 19.16
C GLY A 429 19.67 1.90 17.87
N MET A 430 18.81 2.11 16.88
CA MET A 430 19.19 2.79 15.63
C MET A 430 19.45 4.26 15.92
N ARG A 431 20.65 4.72 15.57
CA ARG A 431 20.99 6.14 15.61
C ARG A 431 20.66 6.77 14.26
N CYS A 432 19.74 7.71 14.26
CA CYS A 432 19.30 8.41 13.06
C CYS A 432 19.71 9.88 13.12
N HIS A 433 20.23 10.39 12.01
CA HIS A 433 20.22 11.82 11.73
C HIS A 433 18.80 12.24 11.33
N GLY A 434 18.54 13.54 11.37
CA GLY A 434 17.24 14.09 11.03
C GLY A 434 16.28 14.06 12.22
N VAL A 435 16.13 15.22 12.86
CA VAL A 435 15.28 15.40 14.03
C VAL A 435 14.29 16.52 13.77
N PRO A 436 12.97 16.26 13.94
CA PRO A 436 11.96 17.33 13.92
C PRO A 436 12.11 18.18 15.19
N LEU A 437 12.59 19.41 15.05
CA LEU A 437 12.75 20.34 16.17
C LEU A 437 11.43 21.03 16.51
N VAL A 438 10.69 21.44 15.49
CA VAL A 438 9.40 22.12 15.61
C VAL A 438 8.41 21.52 14.64
N THR A 439 7.23 21.19 15.13
CA THR A 439 6.10 20.79 14.30
C THR A 439 4.97 21.80 14.47
N VAL A 440 4.53 22.35 13.35
CA VAL A 440 3.36 23.23 13.25
C VAL A 440 2.29 22.48 12.48
N SER A 441 1.10 22.38 13.06
CA SER A 441 -0.07 21.76 12.44
C SER A 441 -1.22 22.76 12.36
N ARG A 442 -1.70 23.04 11.16
CA ARG A 442 -2.68 24.10 10.90
C ARG A 442 -2.36 25.42 11.60
N GLY A 443 -1.11 25.84 11.50
CA GLY A 443 -0.64 27.11 12.09
C GLY A 443 -0.57 27.11 13.62
N ARG A 444 -0.73 25.96 14.27
CA ARG A 444 -0.54 25.81 15.72
C ARG A 444 0.79 25.11 15.99
N LEU A 445 1.55 25.65 16.89
CA LEU A 445 2.74 25.00 17.40
C LEU A 445 2.33 23.81 18.27
N VAL A 446 2.61 22.60 17.83
CA VAL A 446 2.15 21.36 18.48
C VAL A 446 3.29 20.55 19.09
N CYS A 447 4.51 20.75 18.62
CA CYS A 447 5.70 20.16 19.21
C CYS A 447 6.88 21.13 19.06
N GLU A 448 7.66 21.30 20.12
CA GLU A 448 8.89 22.10 20.12
C GLU A 448 9.93 21.41 20.99
N ASN A 449 11.08 21.07 20.40
CA ASN A 449 12.21 20.40 21.07
C ASN A 449 11.80 19.15 21.90
N GLY A 450 10.94 18.32 21.31
CA GLY A 450 10.45 17.09 21.96
C GLY A 450 9.33 17.28 22.98
N VAL A 451 8.89 18.53 23.21
CA VAL A 451 7.77 18.84 24.10
C VAL A 451 6.48 18.90 23.28
N PHE A 452 5.52 18.04 23.60
CA PHE A 452 4.20 18.03 22.98
C PHE A 452 3.25 19.01 23.66
N MET A 453 2.52 19.81 22.88
CA MET A 453 1.72 20.93 23.36
C MET A 453 0.29 20.95 22.81
N CYS A 454 -0.22 19.83 22.33
CA CYS A 454 -1.52 19.76 21.69
C CYS A 454 -2.55 19.07 22.59
N ALA A 455 -3.78 19.60 22.64
CA ALA A 455 -4.86 18.97 23.36
C ALA A 455 -5.51 17.85 22.55
N GLU A 456 -6.03 16.84 23.25
CA GLU A 456 -6.86 15.79 22.66
C GLU A 456 -8.06 16.39 21.92
N GLY A 457 -8.41 15.85 20.76
CA GLY A 457 -9.51 16.32 19.91
C GLY A 457 -9.25 17.65 19.19
N SER A 458 -8.01 18.14 19.19
CA SER A 458 -7.66 19.39 18.50
C SER A 458 -7.41 19.23 17.01
N GLY A 459 -7.23 18.01 16.53
CA GLY A 459 -7.13 17.67 15.12
C GLY A 459 -8.47 17.77 14.40
N LYS A 460 -8.44 17.73 13.08
CA LYS A 460 -9.65 17.87 12.27
C LYS A 460 -9.69 16.83 11.16
N PHE A 461 -10.88 16.31 10.94
CA PHE A 461 -11.15 15.54 9.74
C PHE A 461 -10.95 16.39 8.49
N TYR A 462 -10.24 15.84 7.52
CA TYR A 462 -10.04 16.46 6.23
C TYR A 462 -10.88 15.73 5.18
N PRO A 463 -12.01 16.31 4.72
CA PRO A 463 -12.81 15.69 3.68
C PRO A 463 -12.03 15.71 2.37
N MET A 464 -11.72 14.53 1.87
CA MET A 464 -10.98 14.37 0.62
C MET A 464 -11.93 14.46 -0.57
N ARG A 465 -11.47 15.11 -1.64
CA ARG A 465 -12.17 15.18 -2.93
C ARG A 465 -11.89 13.91 -3.72
N THR A 466 -12.75 13.62 -4.69
CA THR A 466 -12.48 12.57 -5.68
C THR A 466 -11.09 12.73 -6.29
N PHE A 467 -10.55 11.65 -6.83
CA PHE A 467 -9.19 11.66 -7.40
C PHE A 467 -9.01 12.77 -8.46
N PRO A 468 -7.78 13.29 -8.64
CA PRO A 468 -7.51 14.31 -9.65
C PRO A 468 -7.74 13.79 -11.08
N ASP A 469 -8.39 14.57 -11.92
CA ASP A 469 -8.69 14.20 -13.30
C ASP A 469 -7.45 13.78 -14.10
N TYR A 470 -6.28 14.35 -13.82
CA TYR A 470 -5.05 14.01 -14.54
C TYR A 470 -4.62 12.57 -14.37
N LEU A 471 -4.90 11.93 -13.20
CA LEU A 471 -4.62 10.52 -12.98
C LEU A 471 -5.44 9.62 -13.92
N TYR A 472 -6.65 10.02 -14.21
CA TYR A 472 -7.58 9.26 -15.04
C TYR A 472 -7.53 9.63 -16.51
N LYS A 473 -7.02 10.80 -16.87
CA LYS A 473 -7.00 11.29 -18.24
C LYS A 473 -6.41 10.30 -19.23
N LYS A 474 -5.29 9.68 -18.88
CA LYS A 474 -4.65 8.65 -19.71
C LYS A 474 -5.54 7.42 -19.88
N MET A 475 -6.21 6.98 -18.81
CA MET A 475 -7.08 5.81 -18.86
C MET A 475 -8.36 6.09 -19.64
N VAL A 476 -8.97 7.23 -19.47
CA VAL A 476 -10.14 7.67 -20.26
C VAL A 476 -9.81 7.76 -21.75
N GLN A 477 -8.66 8.32 -22.10
CA GLN A 477 -8.22 8.38 -23.49
C GLN A 477 -8.00 6.98 -24.08
N ARG A 478 -7.39 6.08 -23.30
CA ARG A 478 -7.15 4.69 -23.69
C ARG A 478 -8.45 3.92 -23.87
N GLU A 479 -9.39 4.06 -22.93
CA GLU A 479 -10.72 3.47 -23.00
C GLU A 479 -11.46 3.91 -24.29
N LYS A 480 -11.45 5.20 -24.59
CA LYS A 480 -12.05 5.74 -25.81
C LYS A 480 -11.39 5.20 -27.08
N SER A 481 -10.05 5.06 -27.08
CA SER A 481 -9.32 4.51 -28.22
C SER A 481 -9.51 3.02 -28.44
N GLN A 482 -9.83 2.28 -27.38
CA GLN A 482 -10.05 0.84 -27.38
C GLN A 482 -11.53 0.45 -27.33
N ALA A 483 -12.43 1.40 -27.62
CA ALA A 483 -13.86 1.12 -27.62
C ALA A 483 -14.18 -0.06 -28.54
N LEU A 484 -14.67 -1.14 -27.94
CA LEU A 484 -15.03 -2.36 -28.65
C LEU A 484 -16.24 -2.08 -29.54
N LYS A 485 -16.11 -2.36 -30.83
CA LYS A 485 -17.22 -2.30 -31.77
C LYS A 485 -17.60 -3.74 -32.13
N GLY A 486 -18.87 -4.04 -32.04
CA GLY A 486 -19.42 -5.27 -32.57
C GLY A 486 -19.20 -5.34 -34.09
N VAL A 487 -19.06 -6.53 -34.62
CA VAL A 487 -19.08 -6.76 -36.07
C VAL A 487 -20.53 -6.97 -36.48
N ASP A 488 -21.01 -6.14 -37.37
CA ASP A 488 -22.31 -6.32 -37.99
C ASP A 488 -22.26 -7.53 -38.93
N ARG A 489 -23.09 -8.52 -38.65
CA ARG A 489 -23.11 -9.78 -39.42
C ARG A 489 -24.53 -10.10 -39.83
N ASP A 490 -24.66 -10.59 -41.05
CA ASP A 490 -25.92 -11.19 -41.45
C ASP A 490 -26.31 -12.33 -40.51
N PRO A 491 -27.60 -12.46 -40.15
CA PRO A 491 -28.05 -13.53 -39.32
C PRO A 491 -27.78 -14.89 -39.98
N TYR A 492 -27.33 -15.85 -39.20
CA TYR A 492 -27.19 -17.22 -39.71
C TYR A 492 -28.56 -17.76 -40.14
N SER A 493 -28.70 -18.05 -41.41
CA SER A 493 -29.95 -18.51 -42.05
C SER A 493 -30.18 -20.02 -41.96
N GLY A 494 -29.22 -20.80 -41.46
CA GLY A 494 -29.33 -22.23 -41.29
C GLY A 494 -30.23 -22.65 -40.12
N ASP A 495 -30.80 -23.85 -40.20
CA ASP A 495 -31.59 -24.45 -39.13
C ASP A 495 -30.67 -24.92 -37.98
N VAL A 496 -30.55 -24.05 -36.96
CA VAL A 496 -29.69 -24.31 -35.78
C VAL A 496 -30.10 -25.59 -35.06
N ALA A 497 -31.42 -25.89 -35.02
CA ALA A 497 -31.91 -27.08 -34.35
C ALA A 497 -31.47 -28.37 -35.07
N LYS A 498 -31.48 -28.37 -36.40
CA LYS A 498 -30.98 -29.51 -37.20
C LYS A 498 -29.48 -29.68 -37.02
N VAL A 499 -28.70 -28.58 -37.05
CA VAL A 499 -27.24 -28.65 -36.85
C VAL A 499 -26.92 -29.12 -35.43
N ALA A 500 -27.58 -28.60 -34.42
CA ALA A 500 -27.38 -29.02 -33.03
C ALA A 500 -27.73 -30.51 -32.83
N ASN A 501 -28.81 -30.99 -33.46
CA ASN A 501 -29.21 -32.40 -33.38
C ASN A 501 -28.25 -33.32 -34.15
N SER A 502 -27.71 -32.91 -35.31
CA SER A 502 -26.72 -33.69 -36.03
C SER A 502 -25.41 -33.77 -35.25
N LEU A 503 -24.93 -32.66 -34.70
CA LEU A 503 -23.74 -32.61 -33.85
C LEU A 503 -23.89 -33.45 -32.58
N LYS A 504 -25.05 -33.41 -31.93
CA LYS A 504 -25.34 -34.28 -30.78
C LYS A 504 -25.29 -35.76 -31.18
N LYS A 505 -25.83 -36.12 -32.34
CA LYS A 505 -25.79 -37.49 -32.87
C LYS A 505 -24.38 -37.93 -33.21
N GLU A 506 -23.58 -37.08 -33.84
CA GLU A 506 -22.16 -37.35 -34.16
C GLU A 506 -21.30 -37.51 -32.91
N LEU A 507 -21.55 -36.69 -31.87
CA LEU A 507 -20.84 -36.73 -30.58
C LEU A 507 -21.39 -37.82 -29.64
N GLY A 508 -22.42 -38.58 -30.01
CA GLY A 508 -23.04 -39.59 -29.15
C GLY A 508 -23.76 -39.03 -27.94
N LEU A 509 -24.10 -37.73 -27.95
CA LEU A 509 -24.81 -37.02 -26.91
C LEU A 509 -26.35 -37.10 -27.14
N GLY A 510 -26.91 -38.34 -27.14
CA GLY A 510 -28.34 -38.53 -27.13
C GLY A 510 -29.00 -38.08 -25.82
N PRO A 511 -30.36 -38.02 -25.76
CA PRO A 511 -31.02 -37.67 -24.52
C PRO A 511 -30.56 -38.60 -23.39
N ILE A 512 -30.14 -37.99 -22.29
CA ILE A 512 -29.60 -38.70 -21.13
C ILE A 512 -30.78 -39.25 -20.35
N ASP A 513 -31.23 -40.45 -20.66
CA ASP A 513 -32.02 -41.26 -19.72
C ASP A 513 -31.05 -41.69 -18.58
N GLY A 514 -31.49 -41.57 -17.32
CA GLY A 514 -30.61 -41.66 -16.16
C GLY A 514 -29.74 -42.93 -16.03
N GLU A 515 -30.04 -44.02 -16.74
CA GLU A 515 -29.20 -45.23 -16.80
C GLU A 515 -28.07 -45.16 -17.84
N ALA A 516 -28.20 -44.31 -18.87
CA ALA A 516 -27.14 -44.15 -19.89
C ALA A 516 -26.01 -43.24 -19.40
N ALA A 517 -26.26 -42.34 -18.44
CA ALA A 517 -25.26 -41.44 -17.86
C ALA A 517 -24.19 -42.20 -17.09
N THR A 518 -24.55 -43.25 -16.39
CA THR A 518 -23.61 -44.12 -15.64
C THR A 518 -22.72 -44.94 -16.55
N LYS A 519 -23.23 -45.37 -17.69
CA LYS A 519 -22.42 -46.12 -18.68
C LYS A 519 -21.50 -45.19 -19.53
N ALA A 520 -21.93 -43.98 -19.82
CA ALA A 520 -21.12 -42.98 -20.52
C ALA A 520 -19.96 -42.47 -19.65
N CYS A 521 -20.21 -42.26 -18.35
CA CYS A 521 -19.17 -41.89 -17.38
C CYS A 521 -18.13 -43.03 -17.21
N ALA A 522 -18.58 -44.29 -17.18
CA ALA A 522 -17.68 -45.45 -17.10
C ALA A 522 -16.79 -45.63 -18.35
N ARG A 523 -17.27 -45.22 -19.54
CA ARG A 523 -16.47 -45.25 -20.76
C ARG A 523 -15.44 -44.11 -20.88
N VAL A 524 -15.75 -42.94 -20.27
CA VAL A 524 -14.81 -41.80 -20.23
C VAL A 524 -13.65 -42.10 -19.29
N HIS A 525 -13.90 -42.87 -18.20
CA HIS A 525 -12.81 -43.29 -17.30
C HIS A 525 -11.89 -44.38 -17.85
N GLN A 526 -12.29 -45.11 -18.89
CA GLN A 526 -11.39 -46.10 -19.52
C GLN A 526 -10.38 -45.50 -20.50
N GLY A 527 -10.43 -44.19 -20.76
CA GLY A 527 -9.51 -43.47 -21.65
C GLY A 527 -8.59 -42.47 -20.95
N VAL A 528 -8.64 -42.34 -19.63
CA VAL A 528 -7.66 -41.53 -18.89
C VAL A 528 -6.38 -42.34 -18.78
N ARG A 529 -5.36 -42.00 -19.59
CA ARG A 529 -4.01 -42.54 -19.44
C ARG A 529 -3.54 -42.22 -18.01
N ASP A 530 -3.19 -43.24 -17.28
CA ASP A 530 -2.50 -43.08 -16.00
C ASP A 530 -1.14 -42.42 -16.30
N LEU A 531 -0.91 -41.24 -15.77
CA LEU A 531 0.34 -40.51 -15.94
C LEU A 531 1.53 -41.27 -15.36
N HIS A 532 1.28 -42.21 -14.43
CA HIS A 532 2.31 -43.12 -13.89
C HIS A 532 2.70 -44.24 -14.85
N GLU A 533 1.85 -44.60 -15.82
CA GLU A 533 2.17 -45.55 -16.86
C GLU A 533 2.59 -44.87 -18.18
N SER A 534 2.72 -43.57 -18.20
CA SER A 534 3.15 -42.79 -19.35
C SER A 534 4.64 -43.03 -19.61
N SER A 535 4.95 -43.59 -20.77
CA SER A 535 6.33 -43.71 -21.28
C SER A 535 6.90 -42.36 -21.77
N PHE A 536 6.22 -41.24 -21.49
CA PHE A 536 6.66 -39.91 -21.88
C PHE A 536 7.83 -39.45 -21.01
N SER A 537 8.95 -39.09 -21.59
CA SER A 537 10.13 -38.53 -20.94
C SER A 537 10.39 -37.10 -21.44
N LEU A 538 10.47 -36.14 -20.54
CA LEU A 538 10.86 -34.76 -20.85
C LEU A 538 12.31 -34.63 -21.35
N SER A 539 13.15 -35.65 -21.15
CA SER A 539 14.54 -35.66 -21.62
C SER A 539 14.71 -35.92 -23.14
N GLY A 540 13.61 -36.11 -23.86
CA GLY A 540 13.64 -36.39 -25.32
C GLY A 540 14.25 -37.73 -25.71
N SER A 541 14.46 -38.66 -24.76
CA SER A 541 15.02 -39.97 -24.98
C SER A 541 13.99 -41.07 -25.33
N GLN A 542 12.74 -40.68 -25.58
CA GLN A 542 11.70 -41.62 -25.97
C GLN A 542 11.87 -42.01 -27.42
N VAL A 543 12.25 -43.27 -27.65
CA VAL A 543 12.27 -43.86 -28.97
C VAL A 543 10.87 -44.41 -29.26
N ASP A 544 10.14 -43.72 -30.12
CA ASP A 544 8.89 -44.23 -30.67
C ASP A 544 9.27 -44.96 -31.96
N ASP A 545 9.31 -46.28 -31.90
CA ASP A 545 9.77 -47.13 -33.00
C ASP A 545 8.87 -47.12 -34.26
N HIS A 546 7.77 -46.37 -34.19
CA HIS A 546 6.78 -46.26 -35.27
C HIS A 546 6.79 -44.93 -36.03
N ILE A 547 7.68 -43.99 -35.67
CA ILE A 547 7.81 -42.73 -36.38
C ILE A 547 9.07 -42.78 -37.25
N PRO A 548 8.96 -42.65 -38.59
CA PRO A 548 10.14 -42.63 -39.46
C PRO A 548 11.04 -41.46 -39.07
N LYS A 549 12.29 -41.75 -38.72
CA LYS A 549 13.30 -40.74 -38.35
C LYS A 549 13.48 -39.77 -39.51
N ARG A 550 12.98 -38.55 -39.35
CA ARG A 550 13.40 -37.46 -40.24
C ARG A 550 14.84 -37.11 -39.89
N SER A 551 15.73 -37.18 -40.87
CA SER A 551 17.08 -36.68 -40.74
C SER A 551 17.03 -35.21 -40.35
N SER A 552 17.46 -34.87 -39.15
CA SER A 552 17.60 -33.48 -38.72
C SER A 552 18.68 -32.82 -39.56
N ALA A 553 18.31 -31.85 -40.38
CA ALA A 553 19.28 -30.96 -40.99
C ALA A 553 20.08 -30.28 -39.89
N ARG A 554 21.39 -30.50 -39.83
CA ARG A 554 22.29 -29.77 -38.95
C ARG A 554 22.20 -28.29 -39.31
N ILE A 555 21.63 -27.49 -38.44
CA ILE A 555 21.69 -26.04 -38.55
C ILE A 555 23.13 -25.64 -38.19
N LEU A 556 23.91 -25.27 -39.18
CA LEU A 556 25.32 -24.87 -39.04
C LEU A 556 25.51 -23.41 -38.59
N ALA A 557 24.43 -22.64 -38.46
CA ALA A 557 24.45 -21.30 -37.94
C ALA A 557 23.08 -20.91 -37.38
N PRO A 558 23.00 -20.05 -36.33
CA PRO A 558 21.72 -19.52 -35.83
C PRO A 558 21.04 -18.64 -36.90
N PRO A 559 19.70 -18.48 -36.85
CA PRO A 559 18.98 -17.57 -37.72
C PRO A 559 19.52 -16.14 -37.54
N GLY A 560 20.15 -15.58 -38.56
CA GLY A 560 20.74 -14.25 -38.50
C GLY A 560 22.12 -14.11 -39.11
N GLY A 561 22.72 -15.21 -39.59
CA GLY A 561 24.00 -15.18 -40.31
C GLY A 561 25.23 -15.10 -39.37
N ARG A 562 26.39 -15.40 -39.92
CA ARG A 562 27.68 -15.24 -39.23
C ARG A 562 27.91 -13.75 -38.97
N SER A 563 27.96 -13.35 -37.72
CA SER A 563 28.56 -12.09 -37.31
C SER A 563 30.05 -12.16 -37.71
N SER A 564 30.48 -11.35 -38.65
CA SER A 564 31.88 -11.02 -38.79
C SER A 564 32.25 -10.18 -37.56
N GLY A 565 32.89 -10.83 -36.60
CA GLY A 565 33.30 -10.18 -35.37
C GLY A 565 34.14 -8.96 -35.67
N ILE A 566 33.63 -7.80 -35.26
CA ILE A 566 34.41 -6.66 -34.84
C ILE A 566 33.57 -6.01 -33.72
N TRP A 567 34.10 -6.13 -32.49
CA TRP A 567 33.74 -5.49 -31.20
C TRP A 567 32.48 -5.96 -30.50
#